data_4de5844cdbc2ebaf97a955a7068351b9
#
_entry.id   4de5844cdbc2ebaf97a955a7068351b9
#
_cell.length_a   1.000
_cell.length_b   1.000
_cell.length_c   1.000
_cell.angle_alpha   90.00
_cell.angle_beta   90.00
_cell.angle_gamma   90.00
#
_symmetry.space_group_name_H-M   'P 1'
#
loop_
_entity.id
_entity.type
_entity.pdbx_description
1 polymer ?
#
loop_
_entity_poly.entity_id
_entity_poly.type
_entity_poly.pdbx_seq_one_letter_code
_entity_poly.pdbx_strand_id
1 'polypeptide(L)'
;MCLVYSQFNRNLGFEYNLASPDNKWTGKAMVLKSFSPNNSDKNFVHAANLKYTSGNLSWNWRHEYVAENFTAEVGYVPRSGYYKINPSIGYLFFPKSKTILNHGPVVSTMVFFNKQMEYTESLSLLEYNIRFRSQSLFTLWGGYDYVQLQQPFDPTNFSGYNLLPGSEHLVAWCRGKILFQTPKPLHICHFFTIWRVLCRWFYDKH
;
A
#
# COMPACT_ATOMS: atom_id res chain seq x y z
N MET A 1 28.93 37.37 21.27
CA MET A 1 28.65 37.22 19.84
C MET A 1 27.72 36.01 19.69
N CYS A 2 26.40 36.25 19.62
CA CYS A 2 25.41 35.16 19.46
C CYS A 2 25.40 34.74 18.00
N LEU A 3 25.93 33.57 17.71
CA LEU A 3 25.76 32.93 16.39
C LEU A 3 24.31 32.46 16.28
N VAL A 4 23.47 33.26 15.61
CA VAL A 4 22.15 32.81 15.21
C VAL A 4 22.36 31.81 14.07
N TYR A 5 22.30 30.50 14.40
CA TYR A 5 22.19 29.47 13.40
C TYR A 5 20.82 29.64 12.72
N SER A 6 20.83 30.10 11.49
CA SER A 6 19.63 30.16 10.67
C SER A 6 19.23 28.72 10.30
N GLN A 7 18.40 28.11 11.12
CA GLN A 7 17.75 26.85 10.77
C GLN A 7 16.61 27.16 9.79
N PHE A 8 16.64 26.54 8.64
CA PHE A 8 15.53 26.59 7.69
C PHE A 8 15.34 25.20 7.05
N ASN A 9 14.09 24.89 6.73
CA ASN A 9 13.72 23.79 5.87
C ASN A 9 12.80 24.33 4.78
N ARG A 10 13.19 24.20 3.52
CA ARG A 10 12.43 24.62 2.35
C ARG A 10 12.22 23.43 1.45
N ASN A 11 10.98 23.21 1.02
CA ASN A 11 10.65 22.15 0.09
C ASN A 11 10.15 22.77 -1.23
N LEU A 12 10.72 22.30 -2.34
CA LEU A 12 10.28 22.65 -3.68
C LEU A 12 9.83 21.36 -4.37
N GLY A 13 8.67 21.43 -5.02
CA GLY A 13 8.11 20.27 -5.71
C GLY A 13 7.54 20.62 -7.06
N PHE A 14 7.55 19.62 -7.92
CA PHE A 14 6.88 19.61 -9.21
C PHE A 14 5.91 18.42 -9.27
N GLU A 15 4.71 18.68 -9.75
CA GLU A 15 3.66 17.69 -9.93
C GLU A 15 3.14 17.71 -11.36
N TYR A 16 2.93 16.53 -11.93
CA TYR A 16 2.35 16.32 -13.23
C TYR A 16 1.15 15.38 -13.13
N ASN A 17 0.03 15.77 -13.71
CA ASN A 17 -1.19 14.98 -13.77
C ASN A 17 -1.47 14.58 -15.22
N LEU A 18 -1.69 13.30 -15.45
CA LEU A 18 -1.99 12.70 -16.74
C LEU A 18 -3.44 12.24 -16.78
N ALA A 19 -4.16 12.61 -17.85
CA ALA A 19 -5.43 12.01 -18.22
C ALA A 19 -5.51 11.88 -19.74
N SER A 20 -5.78 10.68 -20.25
CA SER A 20 -6.02 10.50 -21.68
C SER A 20 -7.39 11.03 -22.07
N PRO A 21 -7.64 11.42 -23.34
CA PRO A 21 -8.93 11.92 -23.79
C PRO A 21 -10.08 10.95 -23.56
N ASP A 22 -9.83 9.64 -23.60
CA ASP A 22 -10.81 8.59 -23.33
C ASP A 22 -10.87 8.15 -21.85
N ASN A 23 -10.15 8.84 -20.98
CA ASN A 23 -10.03 8.58 -19.53
C ASN A 23 -9.61 7.14 -19.16
N LYS A 24 -9.10 6.37 -20.11
CA LYS A 24 -8.58 5.03 -19.80
C LYS A 24 -7.25 5.09 -19.07
N TRP A 25 -6.39 6.03 -19.42
CA TRP A 25 -5.12 6.28 -18.75
C TRP A 25 -5.23 7.49 -17.85
N THR A 26 -4.95 7.31 -16.59
CA THR A 26 -4.83 8.38 -15.62
C THR A 26 -3.55 8.20 -14.82
N GLY A 27 -2.93 9.29 -14.45
CA GLY A 27 -1.68 9.19 -13.72
C GLY A 27 -1.30 10.48 -13.02
N LYS A 28 -0.39 10.34 -12.08
CA LYS A 28 0.20 11.44 -11.34
C LYS A 28 1.66 11.12 -11.09
N ALA A 29 2.52 12.09 -11.32
CA ALA A 29 3.92 12.01 -10.96
C ALA A 29 4.32 13.24 -10.18
N MET A 30 5.19 13.07 -9.19
CA MET A 30 5.71 14.18 -8.40
C MET A 30 7.18 13.99 -8.07
N VAL A 31 7.90 15.09 -7.97
CA VAL A 31 9.25 15.15 -7.45
C VAL A 31 9.31 16.28 -6.45
N LEU A 32 9.86 16.02 -5.27
CA LEU A 32 10.08 16.99 -4.21
C LEU A 32 11.55 17.01 -3.84
N LYS A 33 12.06 18.18 -3.53
CA LYS A 33 13.42 18.36 -3.00
C LYS A 33 13.37 19.23 -1.75
N SER A 34 14.04 18.79 -0.69
CA SER A 34 14.19 19.56 0.53
C SER A 34 15.55 20.28 0.55
N PHE A 35 15.56 21.46 1.14
CA PHE A 35 16.75 22.28 1.32
C PHE A 35 16.86 22.66 2.78
N SER A 36 18.00 22.31 3.39
CA SER A 36 18.32 22.69 4.76
C SER A 36 19.83 22.93 4.88
N PRO A 37 20.30 23.70 5.86
CA PRO A 37 21.71 24.10 5.96
C PRO A 37 22.71 22.93 6.03
N ASN A 38 22.28 21.80 6.62
CA ASN A 38 23.13 20.64 6.89
C ASN A 38 22.87 19.47 5.94
N ASN A 39 22.06 19.66 4.88
CA ASN A 39 21.59 18.56 4.07
C ASN A 39 21.60 18.91 2.57
N SER A 40 22.71 18.61 1.92
CA SER A 40 22.93 18.93 0.50
C SER A 40 22.74 17.76 -0.45
N ASP A 41 22.75 16.51 0.06
CA ASP A 41 22.71 15.29 -0.75
C ASP A 41 21.61 14.35 -0.33
N LYS A 42 21.09 13.53 -1.27
CA LYS A 42 20.05 12.52 -1.04
C LYS A 42 18.81 13.08 -0.31
N ASN A 43 18.37 14.25 -0.71
CA ASN A 43 17.31 15.04 -0.06
C ASN A 43 16.08 15.21 -0.95
N PHE A 44 15.74 14.21 -1.74
CA PHE A 44 14.61 14.27 -2.67
C PHE A 44 13.67 13.07 -2.51
N VAL A 45 12.45 13.27 -3.00
CA VAL A 45 11.42 12.25 -3.12
C VAL A 45 10.92 12.26 -4.55
N HIS A 46 10.69 11.09 -5.11
CA HIS A 46 9.84 10.97 -6.29
C HIS A 46 8.79 9.90 -6.10
N ALA A 47 7.60 10.14 -6.62
CA ALA A 47 6.53 9.17 -6.61
C ALA A 47 5.73 9.29 -7.91
N ALA A 48 5.25 8.17 -8.40
CA ALA A 48 4.32 8.17 -9.51
C ALA A 48 3.27 7.06 -9.38
N ASN A 49 2.12 7.35 -9.96
CA ASN A 49 1.03 6.42 -10.13
C ASN A 49 0.55 6.50 -11.58
N LEU A 50 0.46 5.35 -12.24
CA LEU A 50 -0.13 5.22 -13.57
C LEU A 50 -1.21 4.15 -13.52
N LYS A 51 -2.41 4.52 -13.88
CA LYS A 51 -3.58 3.65 -13.88
C LYS A 51 -4.16 3.52 -15.29
N TYR A 52 -4.45 2.31 -15.68
CA TYR A 52 -5.25 1.99 -16.85
C TYR A 52 -6.57 1.34 -16.42
N THR A 53 -7.69 1.78 -17.00
CA THR A 53 -9.01 1.21 -16.74
C THR A 53 -9.75 1.09 -18.06
N SER A 54 -10.15 -0.13 -18.38
CA SER A 54 -11.12 -0.42 -19.44
C SER A 54 -12.39 -1.04 -18.82
N GLY A 55 -13.39 -1.41 -19.64
CA GLY A 55 -14.61 -2.03 -19.11
C GLY A 55 -14.38 -3.26 -18.23
N ASN A 56 -13.39 -4.06 -18.55
CA ASN A 56 -13.10 -5.33 -17.88
C ASN A 56 -11.78 -5.31 -17.12
N LEU A 57 -10.76 -4.66 -17.68
CA LEU A 57 -9.38 -4.69 -17.16
C LEU A 57 -9.08 -3.41 -16.41
N SER A 58 -8.51 -3.56 -15.22
CA SER A 58 -7.88 -2.49 -14.48
C SER A 58 -6.43 -2.87 -14.19
N TRP A 59 -5.52 -1.95 -14.45
CA TRP A 59 -4.12 -2.10 -14.13
C TRP A 59 -3.65 -0.81 -13.46
N ASN A 60 -2.82 -0.94 -12.42
CA ASN A 60 -2.27 0.21 -11.72
C ASN A 60 -0.82 -0.07 -11.35
N TRP A 61 0.04 0.87 -11.64
CA TRP A 61 1.42 0.91 -11.21
C TRP A 61 1.62 2.10 -10.28
N ARG A 62 2.17 1.84 -9.11
CA ARG A 62 2.58 2.89 -8.18
C ARG A 62 4.00 2.62 -7.72
N HIS A 63 4.81 3.66 -7.68
CA HIS A 63 6.11 3.60 -7.04
C HIS A 63 6.38 4.87 -6.25
N GLU A 64 7.28 4.77 -5.29
CA GLU A 64 7.68 5.83 -4.40
C GLU A 64 9.11 5.60 -3.96
N TYR A 65 9.92 6.64 -4.02
CA TYR A 65 11.27 6.67 -3.49
C TYR A 65 11.41 7.87 -2.56
N VAL A 66 11.88 7.63 -1.36
CA VAL A 66 12.18 8.66 -0.38
C VAL A 66 13.65 8.54 -0.03
N ALA A 67 14.42 9.55 -0.39
CA ALA A 67 15.86 9.57 -0.11
C ALA A 67 16.14 9.69 1.39
N GLU A 68 17.33 9.27 1.81
CA GLU A 68 17.71 9.14 3.23
C GLU A 68 17.61 10.45 4.01
N ASN A 69 17.98 11.55 3.37
CA ASN A 69 18.10 12.86 3.97
C ASN A 69 16.91 13.78 3.63
N PHE A 70 15.86 13.24 3.05
CA PHE A 70 14.67 14.05 2.79
C PHE A 70 13.99 14.42 4.11
N THR A 71 13.74 15.70 4.32
CA THR A 71 13.06 16.24 5.51
C THR A 71 11.95 17.19 5.10
N ALA A 72 10.79 17.04 5.72
CA ALA A 72 9.65 17.94 5.57
C ALA A 72 9.10 18.27 6.96
N GLU A 73 9.53 19.38 7.55
CA GLU A 73 9.12 19.74 8.91
C GLU A 73 7.63 20.05 9.04
N VAL A 74 7.00 20.48 7.95
CA VAL A 74 5.56 20.76 7.89
C VAL A 74 4.75 19.55 7.45
N GLY A 75 5.42 18.46 7.04
CA GLY A 75 4.81 17.22 6.55
C GLY A 75 5.14 16.01 7.42
N TYR A 76 4.34 14.95 7.29
CA TYR A 76 4.64 13.68 7.94
C TYR A 76 5.40 12.75 6.98
N VAL A 77 6.67 12.48 7.30
CA VAL A 77 7.51 11.51 6.59
C VAL A 77 7.81 10.36 7.56
N PRO A 78 7.03 9.29 7.55
CA PRO A 78 7.16 8.22 8.55
C PRO A 78 8.46 7.42 8.41
N ARG A 79 9.04 7.39 7.21
CA ARG A 79 10.23 6.61 6.88
C ARG A 79 10.98 7.27 5.74
N SER A 80 12.31 7.22 5.76
CA SER A 80 13.19 7.66 4.68
C SER A 80 14.16 6.54 4.29
N GLY A 81 14.86 6.68 3.16
CA GLY A 81 15.84 5.71 2.70
C GLY A 81 15.20 4.42 2.17
N TYR A 82 14.06 4.51 1.49
CA TYR A 82 13.41 3.33 0.91
C TYR A 82 12.92 3.56 -0.51
N TYR A 83 12.75 2.46 -1.22
CA TYR A 83 12.06 2.38 -2.49
C TYR A 83 10.86 1.43 -2.35
N LYS A 84 9.69 1.86 -2.80
CA LYS A 84 8.44 1.09 -2.75
C LYS A 84 7.84 0.94 -4.13
N ILE A 85 7.39 -0.27 -4.45
CA ILE A 85 6.64 -0.60 -5.66
C ILE A 85 5.31 -1.22 -5.25
N ASN A 86 4.22 -0.78 -5.85
CA ASN A 86 2.90 -1.32 -5.56
C ASN A 86 2.06 -1.47 -6.84
N PRO A 87 2.34 -2.48 -7.68
CA PRO A 87 1.50 -2.83 -8.82
C PRO A 87 0.21 -3.54 -8.40
N SER A 88 -0.83 -3.37 -9.20
CA SER A 88 -2.05 -4.16 -9.09
C SER A 88 -2.69 -4.39 -10.46
N ILE A 89 -3.36 -5.53 -10.60
CA ILE A 89 -4.13 -5.87 -11.80
C ILE A 89 -5.45 -6.53 -11.37
N GLY A 90 -6.52 -6.12 -12.01
CA GLY A 90 -7.85 -6.69 -11.77
C GLY A 90 -8.60 -6.94 -13.07
N TYR A 91 -9.42 -7.95 -13.07
CA TYR A 91 -10.27 -8.26 -14.21
C TYR A 91 -11.72 -8.51 -13.74
N LEU A 92 -12.68 -7.91 -14.43
CA LEU A 92 -14.10 -8.05 -14.13
C LEU A 92 -14.80 -8.87 -15.22
N PHE A 93 -15.54 -9.89 -14.80
CA PHE A 93 -16.45 -10.66 -15.60
C PHE A 93 -17.88 -10.12 -15.44
N PHE A 94 -18.61 -10.02 -16.53
CA PHE A 94 -20.02 -9.58 -16.55
C PHE A 94 -20.90 -10.74 -17.04
N PRO A 95 -21.30 -11.67 -16.15
CA PRO A 95 -22.10 -12.82 -16.54
C PRO A 95 -23.53 -12.41 -16.89
N LYS A 96 -24.17 -13.14 -17.81
CA LYS A 96 -25.61 -13.02 -18.09
C LYS A 96 -26.42 -13.66 -16.96
N SER A 97 -26.36 -13.08 -15.74
CA SER A 97 -27.04 -13.59 -14.56
C SER A 97 -28.10 -12.61 -14.06
N LYS A 98 -29.20 -13.17 -13.53
CA LYS A 98 -30.25 -12.37 -12.87
C LYS A 98 -29.82 -11.90 -11.48
N THR A 99 -28.82 -12.53 -10.86
CA THR A 99 -28.42 -12.30 -9.48
C THR A 99 -27.05 -11.57 -9.39
N ILE A 100 -26.08 -11.95 -10.22
CA ILE A 100 -24.71 -11.40 -10.19
C ILE A 100 -24.62 -10.28 -11.23
N LEU A 101 -24.12 -9.12 -10.82
CA LEU A 101 -23.84 -7.98 -11.69
C LEU A 101 -22.47 -8.12 -12.35
N ASN A 102 -21.45 -8.33 -11.54
CA ASN A 102 -20.09 -8.63 -11.99
C ASN A 102 -19.31 -9.36 -10.88
N HIS A 103 -18.23 -9.98 -11.26
CA HIS A 103 -17.29 -10.59 -10.33
C HIS A 103 -15.91 -10.61 -10.94
N GLY A 104 -14.86 -10.78 -10.10
CA GLY A 104 -13.52 -10.96 -10.63
C GLY A 104 -12.42 -10.85 -9.60
N PRO A 105 -11.22 -11.32 -9.97
CA PRO A 105 -10.03 -11.25 -9.16
C PRO A 105 -9.36 -9.88 -9.27
N VAL A 106 -8.68 -9.49 -8.18
CA VAL A 106 -7.69 -8.42 -8.13
C VAL A 106 -6.45 -8.97 -7.45
N VAL A 107 -5.31 -8.84 -8.09
CA VAL A 107 -4.00 -9.17 -7.52
C VAL A 107 -3.24 -7.87 -7.29
N SER A 108 -2.69 -7.71 -6.13
CA SER A 108 -1.81 -6.58 -5.81
C SER A 108 -0.64 -7.05 -4.97
N THR A 109 0.49 -6.38 -5.15
CA THR A 109 1.64 -6.58 -4.27
C THR A 109 2.23 -5.22 -3.92
N MET A 110 2.78 -5.11 -2.72
CA MET A 110 3.53 -3.96 -2.26
C MET A 110 4.88 -4.47 -1.78
N VAL A 111 5.95 -3.94 -2.33
CA VAL A 111 7.32 -4.38 -2.05
C VAL A 111 8.13 -3.17 -1.62
N PHE A 112 8.90 -3.36 -0.56
CA PHE A 112 9.86 -2.37 -0.08
C PHE A 112 11.28 -2.87 -0.24
N PHE A 113 12.14 -1.96 -0.64
CA PHE A 113 13.58 -2.14 -0.69
C PHE A 113 14.24 -1.08 0.18
N ASN A 114 15.33 -1.44 0.80
CA ASN A 114 16.16 -0.49 1.53
C ASN A 114 17.03 0.34 0.56
N LYS A 115 17.87 1.20 1.11
CA LYS A 115 18.79 2.06 0.37
C LYS A 115 19.85 1.31 -0.46
N GLN A 116 20.13 0.06 -0.13
CA GLN A 116 21.02 -0.83 -0.88
C GLN A 116 20.27 -1.63 -1.95
N MET A 117 18.97 -1.37 -2.16
CA MET A 117 18.09 -2.14 -3.04
C MET A 117 17.89 -3.59 -2.60
N GLU A 118 18.10 -3.88 -1.30
CA GLU A 118 17.79 -5.18 -0.73
C GLU A 118 16.30 -5.25 -0.38
N TYR A 119 15.69 -6.39 -0.65
CA TYR A 119 14.30 -6.68 -0.35
C TYR A 119 14.08 -6.78 1.16
N THR A 120 13.18 -5.97 1.70
CA THR A 120 12.95 -5.89 3.15
C THR A 120 11.55 -6.28 3.58
N GLU A 121 10.55 -5.91 2.79
CA GLU A 121 9.16 -6.15 3.16
C GLU A 121 8.32 -6.39 1.91
N SER A 122 7.32 -7.25 2.01
CA SER A 122 6.24 -7.28 1.02
C SER A 122 4.90 -7.68 1.62
N LEU A 123 3.87 -7.16 0.99
CA LEU A 123 2.49 -7.55 1.19
C LEU A 123 1.91 -7.96 -0.17
N SER A 124 1.57 -9.23 -0.33
CA SER A 124 0.91 -9.73 -1.53
C SER A 124 -0.52 -10.13 -1.24
N LEU A 125 -1.44 -9.67 -2.04
CA LEU A 125 -2.88 -9.81 -1.83
C LEU A 125 -3.56 -10.32 -3.09
N LEU A 126 -4.37 -11.35 -2.94
CA LEU A 126 -5.37 -11.80 -3.89
C LEU A 126 -6.75 -11.51 -3.31
N GLU A 127 -7.54 -10.75 -4.03
CA GLU A 127 -8.92 -10.42 -3.69
C GLU A 127 -9.86 -10.95 -4.79
N TYR A 128 -10.99 -11.52 -4.40
CA TYR A 128 -12.05 -11.91 -5.32
C TYR A 128 -13.37 -11.28 -4.88
N ASN A 129 -13.93 -10.45 -5.74
CA ASN A 129 -15.16 -9.72 -5.48
C ASN A 129 -16.33 -10.30 -6.29
N ILE A 130 -17.49 -10.43 -5.66
CA ILE A 130 -18.76 -10.73 -6.32
C ILE A 130 -19.75 -9.64 -5.95
N ARG A 131 -20.16 -8.85 -6.94
CA ARG A 131 -21.20 -7.84 -6.78
C ARG A 131 -22.53 -8.36 -7.28
N PHE A 132 -23.51 -8.32 -6.43
CA PHE A 132 -24.87 -8.75 -6.73
C PHE A 132 -25.70 -7.57 -7.27
N ARG A 133 -26.74 -7.89 -8.04
CA ARG A 133 -27.72 -6.86 -8.52
C ARG A 133 -28.53 -6.23 -7.39
N SER A 134 -28.62 -6.89 -6.23
CA SER A 134 -29.14 -6.33 -4.99
C SER A 134 -28.23 -5.28 -4.36
N GLN A 135 -27.11 -4.92 -5.01
CA GLN A 135 -26.05 -4.05 -4.52
C GLN A 135 -25.24 -4.63 -3.35
N SER A 136 -25.55 -5.85 -2.92
CA SER A 136 -24.73 -6.57 -1.93
C SER A 136 -23.38 -6.93 -2.56
N LEU A 137 -22.34 -6.98 -1.73
CA LEU A 137 -20.99 -7.31 -2.12
C LEU A 137 -20.46 -8.45 -1.24
N PHE A 138 -20.00 -9.51 -1.87
CA PHE A 138 -19.18 -10.53 -1.23
C PHE A 138 -17.73 -10.35 -1.67
N THR A 139 -16.82 -10.32 -0.71
CA THR A 139 -15.38 -10.24 -0.96
C THR A 139 -14.69 -11.35 -0.21
N LEU A 140 -13.85 -12.08 -0.91
CA LEU A 140 -12.89 -13.03 -0.35
C LEU A 140 -11.49 -12.53 -0.68
N TRP A 141 -10.61 -12.45 0.30
CA TRP A 141 -9.23 -12.09 0.09
C TRP A 141 -8.29 -12.88 0.97
N GLY A 142 -7.12 -13.11 0.44
CA GLY A 142 -6.04 -13.75 1.15
C GLY A 142 -4.71 -13.18 0.69
N GLY A 143 -3.73 -13.29 1.50
CA GLY A 143 -2.42 -12.76 1.20
C GLY A 143 -1.35 -13.35 2.09
N TYR A 144 -0.14 -12.92 1.82
CA TYR A 144 0.98 -13.17 2.69
C TYR A 144 1.80 -11.90 2.87
N ASP A 145 2.32 -11.75 4.07
CA ASP A 145 3.16 -10.65 4.50
C ASP A 145 4.54 -11.21 4.79
N TYR A 146 5.56 -10.61 4.20
CA TYR A 146 6.95 -10.87 4.49
C TYR A 146 7.59 -9.63 5.08
N VAL A 147 8.34 -9.80 6.16
CA VAL A 147 9.10 -8.73 6.81
C VAL A 147 10.46 -9.26 7.23
N GLN A 148 11.52 -8.56 6.82
CA GLN A 148 12.86 -8.70 7.37
C GLN A 148 13.09 -7.54 8.35
N LEU A 149 13.32 -7.85 9.61
CA LEU A 149 13.52 -6.84 10.63
C LEU A 149 14.84 -6.10 10.42
N GLN A 150 14.77 -4.78 10.32
CA GLN A 150 15.93 -3.91 10.15
C GLN A 150 16.51 -3.46 11.49
N GLN A 151 15.71 -3.54 12.56
CA GLN A 151 16.07 -3.16 13.92
C GLN A 151 15.50 -4.18 14.91
N PRO A 152 16.06 -4.27 16.14
CA PRO A 152 15.49 -5.11 17.18
C PRO A 152 14.02 -4.72 17.43
N PHE A 153 13.14 -5.69 17.50
CA PHE A 153 11.72 -5.47 17.71
C PHE A 153 11.17 -6.38 18.80
N ASP A 154 10.53 -5.80 19.82
CA ASP A 154 9.79 -6.54 20.83
C ASP A 154 8.29 -6.54 20.48
N PRO A 155 7.72 -7.66 20.01
CA PRO A 155 6.31 -7.74 19.65
C PRO A 155 5.39 -7.73 20.87
N THR A 156 5.91 -7.96 22.06
CA THR A 156 5.12 -8.12 23.29
C THR A 156 5.01 -6.84 24.11
N ASN A 157 6.01 -5.94 23.98
CA ASN A 157 6.20 -4.75 24.81
C ASN A 157 6.30 -5.01 26.34
N PHE A 158 6.42 -6.28 26.74
CA PHE A 158 6.38 -6.66 28.17
C PHE A 158 7.57 -7.49 28.62
N SER A 159 8.22 -8.21 27.73
CA SER A 159 9.11 -9.30 28.14
C SER A 159 10.60 -9.00 27.95
N GLY A 160 10.93 -7.95 27.23
CA GLY A 160 12.32 -7.66 26.85
C GLY A 160 12.93 -8.70 25.90
N TYR A 161 12.11 -9.56 25.29
CA TYR A 161 12.53 -10.48 24.23
C TYR A 161 12.49 -9.75 22.88
N ASN A 162 13.65 -9.28 22.45
CA ASN A 162 13.78 -8.66 21.15
C ASN A 162 14.05 -9.69 20.06
N LEU A 163 13.23 -9.64 19.01
CA LEU A 163 13.56 -10.29 17.75
C LEU A 163 14.78 -9.58 17.15
N LEU A 164 15.74 -10.36 16.65
CA LEU A 164 17.01 -9.82 16.17
C LEU A 164 16.86 -9.15 14.80
N PRO A 165 17.68 -8.12 14.51
CA PRO A 165 17.80 -7.58 13.16
C PRO A 165 18.20 -8.66 12.17
N GLY A 166 17.65 -8.63 10.95
CA GLY A 166 17.89 -9.63 9.91
C GLY A 166 16.97 -10.86 9.99
N SER A 167 16.22 -11.04 11.09
CA SER A 167 15.24 -12.14 11.15
C SER A 167 14.10 -11.92 10.15
N GLU A 168 13.69 -13.02 9.50
CA GLU A 168 12.67 -13.03 8.46
C GLU A 168 11.37 -13.64 9.00
N HIS A 169 10.27 -12.95 8.75
CA HIS A 169 8.95 -13.39 9.19
C HIS A 169 7.99 -13.42 8.03
N LEU A 170 7.28 -14.52 7.88
CA LEU A 170 6.27 -14.72 6.85
C LEU A 170 4.94 -15.09 7.51
N VAL A 171 3.88 -14.37 7.15
CA VAL A 171 2.52 -14.61 7.66
C VAL A 171 1.57 -14.74 6.49
N ALA A 172 0.88 -15.88 6.39
CA ALA A 172 -0.21 -16.09 5.45
C ALA A 172 -1.56 -15.93 6.16
N TRP A 173 -2.54 -15.33 5.47
CA TRP A 173 -3.86 -15.10 6.02
C TRP A 173 -4.96 -15.13 4.96
N CYS A 174 -6.19 -15.38 5.38
CA CYS A 174 -7.39 -15.37 4.55
C CYS A 174 -8.55 -14.72 5.31
N ARG A 175 -9.42 -13.99 4.59
CA ARG A 175 -10.59 -13.33 5.16
C ARG A 175 -11.74 -13.27 4.15
N GLY A 176 -12.98 -13.45 4.63
CA GLY A 176 -14.20 -13.23 3.86
C GLY A 176 -15.06 -12.12 4.48
N LYS A 177 -15.79 -11.38 3.63
CA LYS A 177 -16.72 -10.32 4.05
C LYS A 177 -17.95 -10.31 3.16
N ILE A 178 -19.12 -10.16 3.77
CA ILE A 178 -20.37 -9.92 3.05
C ILE A 178 -20.93 -8.57 3.52
N LEU A 179 -21.23 -7.71 2.57
CA LEU A 179 -21.96 -6.46 2.78
C LEU A 179 -23.35 -6.61 2.18
N PHE A 180 -24.37 -6.49 2.99
CA PHE A 180 -25.76 -6.44 2.52
C PHE A 180 -26.20 -4.99 2.43
N GLN A 181 -26.73 -4.60 1.28
CA GLN A 181 -27.40 -3.33 1.12
C GLN A 181 -28.90 -3.60 1.04
N THR A 182 -29.65 -3.07 2.01
CA THR A 182 -31.12 -3.15 2.00
C THR A 182 -31.69 -2.01 1.15
N PRO A 183 -32.70 -2.26 0.32
CA PRO A 183 -33.28 -1.24 -0.58
C PRO A 183 -34.16 -0.19 0.11
N LYS A 184 -34.27 -0.16 1.42
CA LYS A 184 -35.02 0.84 2.20
C LYS A 184 -34.10 1.77 2.99
N PRO A 185 -34.48 3.05 3.22
CA PRO A 185 -33.60 4.07 3.82
C PRO A 185 -33.44 3.93 5.34
N LEU A 186 -33.28 2.72 5.83
CA LEU A 186 -32.74 2.49 7.17
C LEU A 186 -31.26 2.20 7.02
N HIS A 187 -30.41 3.15 7.43
CA HIS A 187 -28.96 3.04 7.49
C HIS A 187 -28.51 2.00 8.52
N ILE A 188 -28.78 0.73 8.28
CA ILE A 188 -28.21 -0.37 9.06
C ILE A 188 -27.29 -1.16 8.14
N CYS A 189 -26.01 -0.76 8.13
CA CYS A 189 -24.98 -1.59 7.54
C CYS A 189 -24.70 -2.74 8.52
N HIS A 190 -25.32 -3.91 8.30
CA HIS A 190 -24.92 -5.11 9.01
C HIS A 190 -23.60 -5.62 8.45
N PHE A 191 -22.52 -5.38 9.20
CA PHE A 191 -21.21 -5.97 8.94
C PHE A 191 -21.18 -7.37 9.57
N PHE A 192 -21.36 -8.42 8.77
CA PHE A 192 -21.02 -9.76 9.20
C PHE A 192 -19.61 -10.08 8.72
N THR A 193 -18.65 -10.04 9.64
CA THR A 193 -17.33 -10.61 9.41
C THR A 193 -17.42 -12.10 9.72
N ILE A 194 -17.59 -12.94 8.71
CA ILE A 194 -17.57 -14.38 8.87
C ILE A 194 -16.11 -14.83 8.76
N TRP A 195 -15.55 -15.26 9.89
CA TRP A 195 -14.32 -16.02 10.07
C TRP A 195 -13.00 -15.35 9.69
N ARG A 196 -12.24 -15.09 10.72
CA ARG A 196 -10.80 -14.86 10.70
C ARG A 196 -10.13 -16.23 10.81
N VAL A 197 -9.88 -16.92 9.70
CA VAL A 197 -8.99 -18.06 9.70
C VAL A 197 -7.58 -17.48 9.57
N LEU A 198 -6.91 -17.29 10.68
CA LEU A 198 -5.48 -17.04 10.74
C LEU A 198 -4.79 -18.40 10.55
N CYS A 199 -4.52 -18.80 9.33
CA CYS A 199 -3.50 -19.81 9.06
C CYS A 199 -2.13 -19.15 9.31
N ARG A 200 -1.68 -19.21 10.53
CA ARG A 200 -0.40 -18.67 10.96
C ARG A 200 0.66 -19.74 10.69
N TRP A 201 1.28 -19.71 9.52
CA TRP A 201 2.50 -20.46 9.26
C TRP A 201 3.68 -19.54 9.55
N PHE A 202 4.34 -19.77 10.67
CA PHE A 202 5.64 -19.18 10.92
C PHE A 202 6.67 -20.09 10.23
N TYR A 203 7.34 -19.58 9.25
CA TYR A 203 8.56 -20.18 8.75
C TYR A 203 9.72 -19.35 9.28
N ASP A 204 10.35 -19.86 10.36
CA ASP A 204 11.55 -19.28 10.92
C ASP A 204 12.73 -19.93 10.18
N LYS A 205 13.47 -19.16 9.39
CA LYS A 205 14.76 -19.59 8.85
C LYS A 205 15.82 -19.09 9.80
N HIS A 206 16.42 -20.02 10.55
CA HIS A 206 17.66 -19.80 11.27
C HIS A 206 18.84 -19.59 10.34
#